data_0a3cbb70971daf6703a7509150261b97
#
_entry.id   0a3cbb70971daf6703a7509150261b97
#
_cell.length_a   1.000
_cell.length_b   1.000
_cell.length_c   1.000
_cell.angle_alpha   90.00
_cell.angle_beta   90.00
_cell.angle_gamma   90.00
#
_symmetry.space_group_name_H-M   'P 1'
#
loop_
_entity.id
_entity.type
_entity.pdbx_description
1 polymer ?
#
loop_
_entity_poly.entity_id
_entity_poly.type
_entity_poly.pdbx_seq_one_letter_code
_entity_poly.pdbx_strand_id
1 'polypeptide(L)'
;MKNFALTGAGGYVAPRHLKAIKDTGNHLIAALDKHDSVGILDSYFPDCAFFTEYERFDRHLEKLLRRDEGKEIHYLSICAPNYLHDAHIRTALRVGADAL
;
A
#
# COMPACT_ATOMS: atom_id res chain seq x y z
N MET A 1 16.46 -0.59 2.47
CA MET A 1 15.15 0.07 2.53
C MET A 1 14.17 -0.62 1.59
N LYS A 2 12.99 -0.94 2.08
CA LYS A 2 11.97 -1.65 1.29
C LYS A 2 10.81 -0.73 0.97
N ASN A 3 10.15 -0.98 -0.16
CA ASN A 3 8.98 -0.24 -0.59
C ASN A 3 7.72 -1.00 -0.22
N PHE A 4 6.82 -0.32 0.45
CA PHE A 4 5.54 -0.88 0.90
C PHE A 4 4.39 -0.23 0.16
N ALA A 5 3.34 -0.99 -0.06
CA ALA A 5 2.01 -0.48 -0.37
C ALA A 5 1.06 -0.97 0.71
N LEU A 6 -0.05 -0.28 0.90
CA LEU A 6 -0.99 -0.62 1.98
C LEU A 6 -2.41 -0.49 1.47
N THR A 7 -3.25 -1.49 1.78
CA THR A 7 -4.69 -1.42 1.51
C THR A 7 -5.44 -1.27 2.81
N GLY A 8 -6.55 -0.52 2.78
CA GLY A 8 -7.33 -0.23 3.97
C GLY A 8 -6.73 0.87 4.83
N ALA A 9 -6.22 1.93 4.19
CA ALA A 9 -5.52 3.02 4.89
C ALA A 9 -6.37 3.70 5.97
N GLY A 10 -7.69 3.74 5.81
CA GLY A 10 -8.60 4.27 6.81
C GLY A 10 -9.06 3.23 7.84
N GLY A 11 -8.53 2.01 7.78
CA GLY A 11 -8.92 0.95 8.68
C GLY A 11 -8.36 1.12 10.08
N TYR A 12 -8.96 0.39 11.02
CA TYR A 12 -8.62 0.49 12.44
C TYR A 12 -7.18 0.12 12.75
N VAL A 13 -6.62 -0.86 12.04
CA VAL A 13 -5.24 -1.34 12.29
C VAL A 13 -4.18 -0.64 11.45
N ALA A 14 -4.59 0.14 10.46
CA ALA A 14 -3.64 0.79 9.55
C ALA A 14 -2.62 1.70 10.25
N PRO A 15 -2.98 2.50 11.28
CA PRO A 15 -1.98 3.34 11.94
C PRO A 15 -0.81 2.57 12.52
N ARG A 16 -1.03 1.36 13.02
CA ARG A 16 0.05 0.51 13.55
C ARG A 16 1.01 0.09 12.44
N HIS A 17 0.47 -0.27 11.28
CA HIS A 17 1.30 -0.63 10.12
C HIS A 17 2.08 0.58 9.61
N LEU A 18 1.43 1.73 9.50
CA LEU A 18 2.08 2.96 9.06
C LEU A 18 3.23 3.33 9.97
N LYS A 19 3.01 3.27 11.28
CA LYS A 19 4.06 3.56 12.26
C LYS A 19 5.22 2.58 12.14
N ALA A 20 4.94 1.30 12.01
CA ALA A 20 5.97 0.27 11.88
C ALA A 20 6.81 0.47 10.61
N ILE A 21 6.17 0.78 9.50
CA ILE A 21 6.88 1.04 8.24
C ILE A 21 7.81 2.24 8.39
N LYS A 22 7.32 3.30 9.00
CA LYS A 22 8.10 4.51 9.20
C LYS A 22 9.26 4.29 10.17
N ASP A 23 8.99 3.66 11.32
CA ASP A 23 9.99 3.46 12.38
C ASP A 23 11.12 2.53 11.93
N THR A 24 10.86 1.63 10.99
CA THR A 24 11.89 0.73 10.44
C THR A 24 12.65 1.32 9.27
N GLY A 25 12.39 2.59 8.93
CA GLY A 25 13.12 3.27 7.86
C GLY A 25 12.72 2.85 6.45
N ASN A 26 11.54 2.27 6.29
CA ASN A 26 11.02 1.87 4.99
C ASN A 26 10.12 2.94 4.38
N HIS A 27 9.78 2.79 3.10
CA HIS A 27 8.92 3.73 2.40
C HIS A 27 7.54 3.17 2.14
N LEU A 28 6.53 4.02 2.27
CA LEU A 28 5.19 3.72 1.77
C LEU A 28 5.01 4.47 0.44
N ILE A 29 4.89 3.72 -0.64
CA ILE A 29 4.82 4.28 -1.99
C ILE A 29 3.38 4.56 -2.39
N ALA A 30 2.45 3.68 -2.04
CA ALA A 30 1.05 3.78 -2.44
C ALA A 30 0.12 3.23 -1.37
N ALA A 31 -1.08 3.79 -1.30
CA ALA A 31 -2.10 3.32 -0.35
C ALA A 31 -3.47 3.38 -1.00
N LEU A 32 -4.35 2.51 -0.53
CA LEU A 32 -5.72 2.37 -1.03
C LEU A 32 -6.71 2.33 0.12
N ASP A 33 -7.76 3.13 0.00
CA ASP A 33 -8.96 2.99 0.81
C ASP A 33 -10.12 3.60 0.03
N LYS A 34 -11.29 2.98 0.12
CA LYS A 34 -12.48 3.51 -0.57
C LYS A 34 -12.98 4.82 0.04
N HIS A 35 -12.54 5.13 1.26
CA HIS A 35 -12.83 6.40 1.92
C HIS A 35 -11.60 7.29 1.89
N ASP A 36 -11.83 8.61 1.89
CA ASP A 36 -10.72 9.57 1.92
C ASP A 36 -9.98 9.48 3.26
N SER A 37 -8.74 9.02 3.21
CA SER A 37 -7.91 8.81 4.40
C SER A 37 -6.59 9.59 4.31
N VAL A 38 -6.55 10.61 3.47
CA VAL A 38 -5.32 11.38 3.21
C VAL A 38 -4.74 11.98 4.50
N GLY A 39 -5.61 12.44 5.42
CA GLY A 39 -5.14 13.05 6.66
C GLY A 39 -4.26 12.13 7.50
N ILE A 40 -4.62 10.84 7.58
CA ILE A 40 -3.82 9.86 8.32
C ILE A 40 -2.48 9.63 7.60
N LEU A 41 -2.53 9.48 6.28
CA LEU A 41 -1.32 9.25 5.49
C LEU A 41 -0.35 10.42 5.59
N ASP A 42 -0.84 11.65 5.55
CA ASP A 42 -0.01 12.83 5.64
C ASP A 42 0.79 12.89 6.94
N SER A 43 0.27 12.29 8.02
CA SER A 43 0.96 12.24 9.31
C SER A 43 2.19 11.34 9.27
N TYR A 44 2.23 10.36 8.38
CA TYR A 44 3.32 9.38 8.31
C TYR A 44 4.09 9.46 6.98
N PHE A 45 3.39 9.53 5.86
CA PHE A 45 3.99 9.50 4.53
C PHE A 45 3.31 10.50 3.60
N PRO A 46 3.65 11.79 3.69
CA PRO A 46 2.97 12.82 2.88
C PRO A 46 3.17 12.67 1.37
N ASP A 47 4.23 11.98 0.96
CA ASP A 47 4.51 11.78 -0.48
C ASP A 47 3.88 10.50 -1.05
N CYS A 48 3.13 9.76 -0.24
CA CYS A 48 2.49 8.52 -0.66
C CYS A 48 1.38 8.80 -1.68
N ALA A 49 1.34 8.03 -2.77
CA ALA A 49 0.24 8.11 -3.72
C ALA A 49 -0.99 7.43 -3.12
N PHE A 50 -2.11 8.15 -3.07
CA PHE A 50 -3.34 7.65 -2.47
C PHE A 50 -4.41 7.42 -3.52
N PHE A 51 -5.11 6.28 -3.40
CA PHE A 51 -6.16 5.88 -4.32
C PHE A 51 -7.42 5.49 -3.57
N THR A 52 -8.58 5.82 -4.14
CA THR A 52 -9.87 5.40 -3.63
C THR A 52 -10.47 4.26 -4.47
N GLU A 53 -9.90 3.97 -5.62
CA GLU A 53 -10.35 2.93 -6.52
C GLU A 53 -9.29 1.84 -6.67
N TYR A 54 -9.71 0.58 -6.44
CA TYR A 54 -8.81 -0.56 -6.50
C TYR A 54 -8.11 -0.68 -7.85
N GLU A 55 -8.83 -0.48 -8.95
CA GLU A 55 -8.25 -0.62 -10.29
C GLU A 55 -7.13 0.37 -10.56
N ARG A 56 -7.27 1.59 -10.07
CA ARG A 56 -6.23 2.61 -10.22
C ARG A 56 -5.00 2.29 -9.39
N PHE A 57 -5.22 1.83 -8.16
CA PHE A 57 -4.15 1.40 -7.27
C PHE A 57 -3.37 0.26 -7.90
N ASP A 58 -4.08 -0.76 -8.36
CA ASP A 58 -3.50 -1.94 -9.00
C ASP A 58 -2.67 -1.56 -10.22
N ARG A 59 -3.21 -0.71 -11.07
CA ARG A 59 -2.51 -0.23 -12.27
C ARG A 59 -1.25 0.55 -11.91
N HIS A 60 -1.31 1.33 -10.85
CA HIS A 60 -0.16 2.10 -10.39
C HIS A 60 0.99 1.18 -9.94
N LEU A 61 0.67 0.14 -9.17
CA LEU A 61 1.67 -0.83 -8.72
C LEU A 61 2.30 -1.55 -9.91
N GLU A 62 1.50 -1.92 -10.90
CA GLU A 62 1.99 -2.57 -12.10
C GLU A 62 2.94 -1.67 -12.91
N LYS A 63 2.62 -0.38 -13.01
CA LYS A 63 3.49 0.59 -13.69
C LYS A 63 4.83 0.71 -12.97
N LEU A 64 4.83 0.72 -11.64
CA LEU A 64 6.07 0.79 -10.87
C LEU A 64 6.95 -0.41 -11.13
N LEU A 65 6.35 -1.60 -11.21
CA LEU A 65 7.08 -2.83 -11.50
C LEU A 65 7.72 -2.77 -12.90
N ARG A 66 6.97 -2.32 -13.90
CA ARG A 66 7.44 -2.27 -15.29
C ARG A 66 8.52 -1.24 -15.55
N ARG A 67 8.53 -0.15 -14.79
CA ARG A 67 9.52 0.92 -15.00
C ARG A 67 10.91 0.55 -14.56
N ASP A 68 11.05 -0.44 -13.70
CA ASP A 68 12.35 -0.93 -13.23
C ASP A 68 13.23 0.21 -12.69
N GLU A 69 12.63 1.15 -11.96
CA GLU A 69 13.34 2.29 -11.39
C GLU A 69 13.67 2.11 -9.91
N GLY A 70 13.58 0.90 -9.41
CA GLY A 70 13.81 0.61 -8.00
C GLY A 70 12.64 1.01 -7.11
N LYS A 71 11.48 1.25 -7.68
CA LYS A 71 10.26 1.66 -6.96
C LYS A 71 9.20 0.58 -6.91
N GLU A 72 9.51 -0.61 -7.37
CA GLU A 72 8.60 -1.74 -7.27
C GLU A 72 8.25 -2.03 -5.80
N ILE A 73 7.07 -2.55 -5.59
CA ILE A 73 6.59 -2.85 -4.23
C ILE A 73 7.16 -4.18 -3.78
N HIS A 74 7.80 -4.19 -2.61
CA HIS A 74 8.34 -5.40 -2.00
C HIS A 74 7.32 -6.06 -1.08
N TYR A 75 6.51 -5.27 -0.38
CA TYR A 75 5.51 -5.76 0.56
C TYR A 75 4.19 -5.03 0.38
N LEU A 76 3.10 -5.77 0.45
CA LEU A 76 1.75 -5.21 0.47
C LEU A 76 1.13 -5.50 1.83
N SER A 77 0.95 -4.47 2.66
CA SER A 77 0.27 -4.58 3.95
C SER A 77 -1.24 -4.53 3.73
N ILE A 78 -1.95 -5.58 4.12
CA ILE A 78 -3.39 -5.68 3.88
C ILE A 78 -4.13 -5.41 5.18
N CYS A 79 -4.66 -4.19 5.31
CA CYS A 79 -5.45 -3.75 6.46
C CYS A 79 -6.93 -3.64 6.13
N ALA A 80 -7.33 -4.03 4.93
CA ALA A 80 -8.70 -3.99 4.46
C ALA A 80 -9.56 -5.08 5.12
N PRO A 81 -10.91 -4.96 5.09
CA PRO A 81 -11.78 -6.00 5.59
C PRO A 81 -11.51 -7.37 4.98
N ASN A 82 -11.78 -8.44 5.74
CA ASN A 82 -11.45 -9.81 5.34
C ASN A 82 -11.99 -10.22 3.97
N TYR A 83 -13.17 -9.73 3.59
CA TYR A 83 -13.75 -10.13 2.31
C TYR A 83 -12.98 -9.59 1.09
N LEU A 84 -12.05 -8.66 1.30
CA LEU A 84 -11.20 -8.10 0.25
C LEU A 84 -9.81 -8.73 0.21
N HIS A 85 -9.44 -9.52 1.23
CA HIS A 85 -8.08 -10.04 1.36
C HIS A 85 -7.65 -10.89 0.16
N ASP A 86 -8.54 -11.73 -0.36
CA ASP A 86 -8.19 -12.60 -1.49
C ASP A 86 -7.78 -11.79 -2.73
N ALA A 87 -8.54 -10.76 -3.06
CA ALA A 87 -8.22 -9.90 -4.20
C ALA A 87 -6.89 -9.17 -3.99
N HIS A 88 -6.66 -8.68 -2.78
CA HIS A 88 -5.42 -7.96 -2.47
C HIS A 88 -4.20 -8.88 -2.46
N ILE A 89 -4.35 -10.11 -1.98
CA ILE A 89 -3.27 -11.10 -2.03
C ILE A 89 -2.91 -11.43 -3.47
N ARG A 90 -3.91 -11.54 -4.35
CA ARG A 90 -3.66 -11.78 -5.79
C ARG A 90 -2.89 -10.63 -6.43
N THR A 91 -3.21 -9.39 -6.03
CA THR A 91 -2.46 -8.22 -6.51
C THR A 91 -1.01 -8.30 -6.07
N ALA A 92 -0.76 -8.64 -4.82
CA ALA A 92 0.61 -8.79 -4.31
C ALA A 92 1.38 -9.83 -5.12
N LEU A 93 0.80 -11.00 -5.34
CA LEU A 93 1.44 -12.05 -6.12
C LEU A 93 1.76 -11.59 -7.55
N ARG A 94 0.83 -10.88 -8.19
CA ARG A 94 1.01 -10.44 -9.56
C ARG A 94 2.14 -9.42 -9.71
N VAL A 95 2.31 -8.54 -8.74
CA VAL A 95 3.37 -7.53 -8.79
C VAL A 95 4.67 -7.98 -8.11
N GLY A 96 4.72 -9.21 -7.63
CA GLY A 96 5.92 -9.76 -7.03
C GLY A 96 6.18 -9.31 -5.61
N ALA A 97 5.16 -8.83 -4.90
CA ALA A 97 5.27 -8.39 -3.51
C ALA A 97 4.85 -9.49 -2.53
N ASP A 98 5.42 -9.47 -1.34
CA ASP A 98 4.97 -10.34 -0.26
C ASP A 98 3.77 -9.70 0.43
N ALA A 99 2.73 -10.47 0.69
CA ALA A 99 1.54 -9.99 1.40
C ALA A 99 1.74 -10.12 2.91
N LEU A 100 1.34 -9.07 3.61
CA LEU A 100 1.43 -9.03 5.08
C LEU A 100 0.07 -8.89 5.74
#